data_dadc5aa4630df1d32ac41b6be0ccd06e
#
_entry.id   dadc5aa4630df1d32ac41b6be0ccd06e
#
_cell.length_a   1.000
_cell.length_b   1.000
_cell.length_c   1.000
_cell.angle_alpha   90.00
_cell.angle_beta   90.00
_cell.angle_gamma   90.00
#
_symmetry.space_group_name_H-M   'P 1'
#
loop_
_entity.id
_entity.type
_entity.pdbx_description
1 polymer ?
#
loop_
_entity_poly.entity_id
_entity_poly.type
_entity_poly.pdbx_seq_one_letter_code
_entity_poly.pdbx_strand_id
1 'polypeptide(L)'
;MARIAVIGCGWVGTNVGMGFKSMGHDVIFYIVMYKNLPNFTDNIQQAIDSSDVCFICVPTPTKEKGIDLSYVEDASIKVGRALKSKTDYYVVSVKSTVLPGTTENVVIPILEKASKKKAGVDFGVCVNPEFMTEIEHSWTDDRGYKRDFFSEDRIVIGEYDRKSGDVLEELFRPLNKPIFR
;
A
#
# COMPACT_ATOMS: atom_id res chain seq x y z
N MET A 1 14.77 -3.68 10.05
CA MET A 1 13.81 -4.69 9.54
C MET A 1 12.43 -4.22 9.97
N ALA A 2 11.52 -3.96 9.04
CA ALA A 2 10.15 -3.52 9.33
C ALA A 2 9.17 -4.68 9.14
N ARG A 3 7.99 -4.59 9.78
CA ARG A 3 6.88 -5.52 9.64
C ARG A 3 5.83 -4.85 8.75
N ILE A 4 5.51 -5.47 7.62
CA ILE A 4 4.71 -4.86 6.56
C ILE A 4 3.47 -5.72 6.29
N ALA A 5 2.28 -5.10 6.27
CA ALA A 5 1.07 -5.76 5.79
C ALA A 5 0.76 -5.31 4.35
N VAL A 6 0.37 -6.24 3.50
CA VAL A 6 -0.10 -5.96 2.15
C VAL A 6 -1.59 -6.30 2.07
N ILE A 7 -2.41 -5.29 1.83
CA ILE A 7 -3.87 -5.40 1.79
C ILE A 7 -4.31 -5.45 0.33
N GLY A 8 -4.67 -6.65 -0.12
CA GLY A 8 -4.94 -6.92 -1.53
C GLY A 8 -3.71 -7.50 -2.23
N CYS A 9 -3.86 -8.74 -2.73
CA CYS A 9 -2.78 -9.53 -3.31
C CYS A 9 -3.03 -9.83 -4.79
N GLY A 10 -3.40 -8.81 -5.55
CA GLY A 10 -3.33 -8.79 -7.00
C GLY A 10 -1.88 -8.80 -7.48
N TRP A 11 -1.65 -8.49 -8.75
CA TRP A 11 -0.32 -8.41 -9.32
C TRP A 11 0.57 -7.39 -8.56
N VAL A 12 0.07 -6.16 -8.36
CA VAL A 12 0.78 -5.09 -7.64
C VAL A 12 1.12 -5.51 -6.20
N GLY A 13 0.11 -5.90 -5.41
CA GLY A 13 0.34 -6.23 -4.00
C GLY A 13 1.29 -7.43 -3.81
N THR A 14 1.21 -8.42 -4.70
CA THR A 14 2.14 -9.55 -4.66
C THR A 14 3.58 -9.11 -4.96
N ASN A 15 3.80 -8.29 -5.99
CA ASN A 15 5.14 -7.77 -6.33
C ASN A 15 5.70 -6.90 -5.21
N VAL A 16 4.91 -5.99 -4.67
CA VAL A 16 5.32 -5.12 -3.55
C VAL A 16 5.71 -5.95 -2.31
N GLY A 17 4.85 -6.87 -1.91
CA GLY A 17 5.13 -7.68 -0.72
C GLY A 17 6.31 -8.62 -0.90
N MET A 18 6.44 -9.27 -2.05
CA MET A 18 7.58 -10.14 -2.35
C MET A 18 8.88 -9.33 -2.50
N GLY A 19 8.80 -8.12 -3.05
CA GLY A 19 9.91 -7.19 -3.12
C GLY A 19 10.44 -6.83 -1.73
N PHE A 20 9.59 -6.37 -0.83
CA PHE A 20 9.98 -6.09 0.55
C PHE A 20 10.49 -7.33 1.29
N LYS A 21 9.87 -8.49 1.07
CA LYS A 21 10.32 -9.74 1.66
C LYS A 21 11.75 -10.09 1.21
N SER A 22 12.08 -9.93 -0.06
CA SER A 22 13.43 -10.19 -0.58
C SER A 22 14.46 -9.18 -0.07
N MET A 23 14.03 -8.00 0.38
CA MET A 23 14.88 -7.01 1.08
C MET A 23 15.06 -7.33 2.58
N GLY A 24 14.51 -8.45 3.07
CA GLY A 24 14.66 -8.89 4.45
C GLY A 24 13.63 -8.32 5.43
N HIS A 25 12.53 -7.73 4.94
CA HIS A 25 11.42 -7.31 5.78
C HIS A 25 10.48 -8.48 6.11
N ASP A 26 9.78 -8.39 7.24
CA ASP A 26 8.72 -9.35 7.57
C ASP A 26 7.40 -8.89 6.92
N VAL A 27 6.84 -9.72 6.05
CA VAL A 27 5.66 -9.38 5.25
C VAL A 27 4.53 -10.34 5.53
N ILE A 28 3.35 -9.81 5.84
CA ILE A 28 2.09 -10.54 5.93
C ILE A 28 1.12 -10.07 4.84
N PHE A 29 0.50 -11.02 4.15
CA PHE A 29 -0.46 -10.74 3.09
C PHE A 29 -1.89 -10.92 3.61
N TYR A 30 -2.71 -9.87 3.51
CA TYR A 30 -4.14 -9.98 3.76
C TYR A 30 -4.89 -10.23 2.45
N ILE A 31 -5.61 -11.34 2.39
CA ILE A 31 -6.33 -11.76 1.20
C ILE A 31 -7.66 -12.43 1.54
N VAL A 32 -8.71 -12.04 0.82
CA VAL A 32 -10.08 -12.59 0.99
C VAL A 32 -10.28 -13.87 0.18
N MET A 33 -9.55 -14.03 -0.93
CA MET A 33 -9.58 -15.24 -1.75
C MET A 33 -8.24 -15.97 -1.65
N TYR A 34 -8.29 -17.30 -1.43
CA TYR A 34 -7.11 -18.12 -1.25
C TYR A 34 -6.08 -17.93 -2.37
N LYS A 35 -4.85 -17.62 -1.99
CA LYS A 35 -3.66 -17.67 -2.84
C LYS A 35 -2.54 -18.35 -2.09
N ASN A 36 -1.72 -19.10 -2.81
CA ASN A 36 -0.55 -19.76 -2.25
C ASN A 36 0.59 -18.75 -2.06
N LEU A 37 0.41 -17.82 -1.11
CA LEU A 37 1.41 -16.83 -0.74
C LEU A 37 2.06 -17.20 0.60
N PRO A 38 3.35 -16.93 0.78
CA PRO A 38 3.98 -17.13 2.07
C PRO A 38 3.43 -16.14 3.09
N ASN A 39 3.09 -16.62 4.30
CA ASN A 39 2.62 -15.79 5.40
C ASN A 39 1.37 -14.95 5.06
N PHE A 40 0.26 -15.60 4.70
CA PHE A 40 -1.02 -14.94 4.43
C PHE A 40 -2.01 -15.11 5.57
N THR A 41 -2.98 -14.20 5.64
CA THR A 41 -4.12 -14.27 6.56
C THR A 41 -5.38 -13.71 5.88
N ASP A 42 -6.54 -14.20 6.28
CA ASP A 42 -7.85 -13.63 5.97
C ASP A 42 -8.40 -12.76 7.13
N ASN A 43 -7.62 -12.63 8.19
CA ASN A 43 -7.94 -11.82 9.35
C ASN A 43 -7.19 -10.49 9.30
N ILE A 44 -7.92 -9.41 8.99
CA ILE A 44 -7.35 -8.05 8.90
C ILE A 44 -6.76 -7.58 10.24
N GLN A 45 -7.36 -7.95 11.37
CA GLN A 45 -6.84 -7.58 12.68
C GLN A 45 -5.45 -8.19 12.90
N GLN A 46 -5.28 -9.48 12.57
CA GLN A 46 -3.98 -10.14 12.65
C GLN A 46 -2.94 -9.46 11.75
N ALA A 47 -3.32 -9.08 10.52
CA ALA A 47 -2.42 -8.40 9.61
C ALA A 47 -1.92 -7.07 10.17
N ILE A 48 -2.84 -6.26 10.72
CA ILE A 48 -2.50 -4.94 11.28
C ILE A 48 -1.73 -5.07 12.60
N ASP A 49 -2.13 -5.98 13.49
CA ASP A 49 -1.45 -6.16 14.78
C ASP A 49 0.00 -6.61 14.63
N SER A 50 0.28 -7.46 13.61
CA SER A 50 1.61 -8.00 13.35
C SER A 50 2.49 -7.10 12.46
N SER A 51 2.05 -5.89 12.11
CA SER A 51 2.79 -4.97 11.22
C SER A 51 2.93 -3.56 11.78
N ASP A 52 3.79 -2.75 11.19
CA ASP A 52 4.05 -1.35 11.53
C ASP A 52 3.56 -0.41 10.43
N VAL A 53 3.42 -0.94 9.22
CA VAL A 53 2.93 -0.24 8.03
C VAL A 53 2.11 -1.18 7.17
N CYS A 54 1.07 -0.66 6.50
CA CYS A 54 0.38 -1.42 5.47
C CYS A 54 0.34 -0.68 4.14
N PHE A 55 0.32 -1.47 3.06
CA PHE A 55 0.09 -1.01 1.70
C PHE A 55 -1.28 -1.49 1.23
N ILE A 56 -2.18 -0.55 0.89
CA ILE A 56 -3.47 -0.84 0.27
C ILE A 56 -3.24 -1.00 -1.24
N CYS A 57 -3.35 -2.24 -1.72
CA CYS A 57 -3.08 -2.65 -3.10
C CYS A 57 -4.31 -3.33 -3.72
N VAL A 58 -5.49 -2.77 -3.49
CA VAL A 58 -6.75 -3.31 -3.99
C VAL A 58 -7.08 -2.78 -5.39
N PRO A 59 -7.93 -3.47 -6.17
CA PRO A 59 -8.32 -2.99 -7.49
C PRO A 59 -9.05 -1.65 -7.47
N THR A 60 -8.85 -0.84 -8.52
CA THR A 60 -9.58 0.41 -8.78
C THR A 60 -10.04 0.43 -10.24
N PRO A 61 -11.04 -0.40 -10.61
CA PRO A 61 -11.45 -0.53 -12.00
C PRO A 61 -12.10 0.76 -12.51
N THR A 62 -11.85 1.09 -13.76
CA THR A 62 -12.52 2.20 -14.45
C THR A 62 -13.91 1.76 -14.86
N LYS A 63 -14.93 2.54 -14.51
CA LYS A 63 -16.33 2.39 -14.90
C LYS A 63 -16.77 3.60 -15.74
N GLU A 64 -17.98 3.57 -16.31
CA GLU A 64 -18.52 4.68 -17.12
C GLU A 64 -18.49 6.05 -16.41
N LYS A 65 -18.62 6.07 -15.08
CA LYS A 65 -18.63 7.30 -14.26
C LYS A 65 -17.27 7.64 -13.62
N GLY A 66 -16.19 6.95 -13.98
CA GLY A 66 -14.86 7.16 -13.43
C GLY A 66 -14.29 5.95 -12.69
N ILE A 67 -13.32 6.19 -11.82
CA ILE A 67 -12.67 5.14 -11.03
C ILE A 67 -13.61 4.66 -9.91
N ASP A 68 -13.79 3.35 -9.82
CA ASP A 68 -14.54 2.72 -8.71
C ASP A 68 -13.64 2.58 -7.49
N LEU A 69 -13.96 3.34 -6.46
CA LEU A 69 -13.22 3.37 -5.20
C LEU A 69 -13.75 2.37 -4.15
N SER A 70 -14.79 1.60 -4.45
CA SER A 70 -15.47 0.74 -3.48
C SER A 70 -14.53 -0.23 -2.76
N TYR A 71 -13.53 -0.78 -3.45
CA TYR A 71 -12.53 -1.65 -2.83
C TYR A 71 -11.56 -0.88 -1.91
N VAL A 72 -11.20 0.34 -2.27
CA VAL A 72 -10.35 1.22 -1.44
C VAL A 72 -11.10 1.63 -0.18
N GLU A 73 -12.37 1.98 -0.31
CA GLU A 73 -13.25 2.33 0.82
C GLU A 73 -13.42 1.14 1.78
N ASP A 74 -13.74 -0.06 1.25
CA ASP A 74 -13.87 -1.27 2.07
C ASP A 74 -12.56 -1.63 2.79
N ALA A 75 -11.44 -1.59 2.09
CA ALA A 75 -10.11 -1.81 2.68
C ALA A 75 -9.83 -0.78 3.79
N SER A 76 -10.13 0.50 3.53
CA SER A 76 -9.94 1.58 4.52
C SER A 76 -10.81 1.41 5.76
N ILE A 77 -12.08 0.96 5.59
CA ILE A 77 -12.96 0.63 6.72
C ILE A 77 -12.37 -0.51 7.57
N LYS A 78 -11.92 -1.58 6.92
CA LYS A 78 -11.35 -2.76 7.59
C LYS A 78 -10.07 -2.41 8.33
N VAL A 79 -9.13 -1.71 7.66
CA VAL A 79 -7.88 -1.23 8.25
C VAL A 79 -8.17 -0.29 9.42
N GLY A 80 -9.07 0.69 9.23
CA GLY A 80 -9.44 1.63 10.29
C GLY A 80 -10.00 0.94 11.53
N ARG A 81 -10.86 -0.07 11.37
CA ARG A 81 -11.38 -0.86 12.51
C ARG A 81 -10.26 -1.58 13.25
N ALA A 82 -9.31 -2.17 12.52
CA ALA A 82 -8.17 -2.84 13.11
C ALA A 82 -7.21 -1.87 13.81
N LEU A 83 -7.04 -0.66 13.30
CA LEU A 83 -6.22 0.38 13.92
C LEU A 83 -6.76 0.85 15.28
N LYS A 84 -8.04 0.61 15.59
CA LYS A 84 -8.64 1.05 16.85
C LYS A 84 -7.90 0.53 18.09
N SER A 85 -7.43 -0.71 18.05
CA SER A 85 -6.68 -1.35 19.15
C SER A 85 -5.16 -1.12 19.08
N LYS A 86 -4.64 -0.60 17.97
CA LYS A 86 -3.20 -0.36 17.80
C LYS A 86 -2.77 0.81 18.70
N THR A 87 -1.77 0.63 19.56
CA THR A 87 -1.26 1.67 20.47
C THR A 87 -0.10 2.44 19.86
N ASP A 88 0.70 1.78 19.06
CA ASP A 88 1.86 2.39 18.42
C ASP A 88 1.45 3.14 17.14
N TYR A 89 2.27 4.12 16.77
CA TYR A 89 2.09 4.83 15.51
C TYR A 89 2.19 3.88 14.34
N TYR A 90 1.19 3.90 13.49
CA TYR A 90 1.05 3.01 12.34
C TYR A 90 0.95 3.81 11.06
N VAL A 91 1.51 3.34 9.96
CA VAL A 91 1.41 4.03 8.67
C VAL A 91 0.53 3.26 7.70
N VAL A 92 -0.43 3.95 7.09
CA VAL A 92 -1.28 3.42 6.01
C VAL A 92 -0.85 4.07 4.70
N SER A 93 -0.36 3.28 3.76
CA SER A 93 0.03 3.74 2.43
C SER A 93 -0.96 3.25 1.38
N VAL A 94 -1.54 4.17 0.61
CA VAL A 94 -2.39 3.84 -0.54
C VAL A 94 -1.48 3.64 -1.75
N LYS A 95 -1.39 2.41 -2.25
CA LYS A 95 -0.64 2.06 -3.47
C LYS A 95 -1.56 1.88 -4.68
N SER A 96 -2.83 1.58 -4.47
CA SER A 96 -3.84 1.54 -5.53
C SER A 96 -3.86 2.85 -6.31
N THR A 97 -4.08 2.76 -7.62
CA THR A 97 -4.23 3.94 -8.49
C THR A 97 -5.49 4.71 -8.12
N VAL A 98 -5.33 5.93 -7.63
CA VAL A 98 -6.43 6.83 -7.25
C VAL A 98 -6.21 8.22 -7.81
N LEU A 99 -7.29 8.99 -7.96
CA LEU A 99 -7.19 10.39 -8.38
C LEU A 99 -6.57 11.26 -7.26
N PRO A 100 -5.86 12.34 -7.61
CA PRO A 100 -5.41 13.33 -6.64
C PRO A 100 -6.55 13.78 -5.72
N GLY A 101 -6.27 13.92 -4.42
CA GLY A 101 -7.25 14.26 -3.41
C GLY A 101 -8.06 13.07 -2.86
N THR A 102 -8.05 11.90 -3.48
CA THR A 102 -8.79 10.73 -2.96
C THR A 102 -8.31 10.32 -1.57
N THR A 103 -7.00 10.31 -1.34
CA THR A 103 -6.45 9.94 -0.04
C THR A 103 -6.93 10.88 1.06
N GLU A 104 -6.91 12.18 0.82
CA GLU A 104 -7.33 13.20 1.79
C GLU A 104 -8.86 13.24 1.98
N ASN A 105 -9.62 13.15 0.88
CA ASN A 105 -11.06 13.40 0.92
C ASN A 105 -11.90 12.12 1.14
N VAL A 106 -11.33 10.93 0.92
CA VAL A 106 -12.04 9.65 1.06
C VAL A 106 -11.36 8.75 2.09
N VAL A 107 -10.08 8.41 1.89
CA VAL A 107 -9.39 7.40 2.71
C VAL A 107 -9.22 7.88 4.15
N ILE A 108 -8.66 9.07 4.37
CA ILE A 108 -8.42 9.61 5.72
C ILE A 108 -9.72 9.72 6.52
N PRO A 109 -10.82 10.33 6.03
CA PRO A 109 -12.08 10.39 6.76
C PRO A 109 -12.64 9.01 7.15
N ILE A 110 -12.50 8.01 6.27
CA ILE A 110 -12.93 6.64 6.55
C ILE A 110 -12.08 6.01 7.68
N LEU A 111 -10.75 6.13 7.58
CA LEU A 111 -9.81 5.62 8.59
C LEU A 111 -10.07 6.26 9.95
N GLU A 112 -10.22 7.58 10.03
CA GLU A 112 -10.51 8.31 11.27
C GLU A 112 -11.84 7.88 11.88
N LYS A 113 -12.90 7.82 11.06
CA LYS A 113 -14.24 7.39 11.51
C LYS A 113 -14.21 5.96 12.07
N ALA A 114 -13.53 5.04 11.38
CA ALA A 114 -13.49 3.64 11.75
C ALA A 114 -12.58 3.35 12.96
N SER A 115 -11.43 4.00 13.03
CA SER A 115 -10.44 3.82 14.11
C SER A 115 -10.77 4.61 15.38
N LYS A 116 -11.51 5.71 15.26
CA LYS A 116 -11.70 6.73 16.29
C LYS A 116 -10.38 7.43 16.66
N LYS A 117 -9.46 7.51 15.73
CA LYS A 117 -8.15 8.12 15.85
C LYS A 117 -7.96 9.22 14.83
N LYS A 118 -6.91 10.04 14.98
CA LYS A 118 -6.63 11.19 14.14
C LYS A 118 -5.41 10.94 13.25
N ALA A 119 -5.58 11.11 11.93
CA ALA A 119 -4.48 11.06 10.98
C ALA A 119 -3.47 12.19 11.24
N GLY A 120 -2.17 11.90 11.05
CA GLY A 120 -1.08 12.82 11.36
C GLY A 120 -0.74 12.92 12.85
N VAL A 121 -1.54 12.34 13.73
CA VAL A 121 -1.34 12.34 15.19
C VAL A 121 -1.17 10.91 15.72
N ASP A 122 -2.22 10.10 15.60
CA ASP A 122 -2.25 8.73 16.12
C ASP A 122 -1.75 7.70 15.10
N PHE A 123 -1.91 8.00 13.81
CA PHE A 123 -1.43 7.21 12.69
C PHE A 123 -1.07 8.10 11.50
N GLY A 124 -0.18 7.63 10.64
CA GLY A 124 0.21 8.33 9.43
C GLY A 124 -0.49 7.81 8.18
N VAL A 125 -0.61 8.67 7.18
CA VAL A 125 -1.17 8.30 5.87
C VAL A 125 -0.28 8.81 4.75
N CYS A 126 -0.01 7.93 3.78
CA CYS A 126 0.69 8.29 2.55
C CYS A 126 -0.07 7.76 1.33
N VAL A 127 0.16 8.39 0.18
CA VAL A 127 -0.06 7.77 -1.13
C VAL A 127 1.30 7.45 -1.74
N ASN A 128 1.45 6.23 -2.25
CA ASN A 128 2.65 5.79 -2.94
C ASN A 128 2.25 5.12 -4.25
N PRO A 129 2.00 5.93 -5.31
CA PRO A 129 1.61 5.39 -6.61
C PRO A 129 2.66 4.42 -7.13
N GLU A 130 2.22 3.45 -7.93
CA GLU A 130 3.10 2.46 -8.54
C GLU A 130 3.36 2.81 -10.00
N PHE A 131 4.52 2.42 -10.51
CA PHE A 131 4.95 2.63 -11.89
C PHE A 131 5.41 1.33 -12.56
N MET A 132 5.01 0.18 -12.01
CA MET A 132 5.29 -1.13 -12.56
C MET A 132 4.46 -1.37 -13.83
N THR A 133 4.91 -2.28 -14.70
CA THR A 133 4.19 -2.69 -15.90
C THR A 133 3.89 -4.18 -15.84
N GLU A 134 2.59 -4.53 -15.89
CA GLU A 134 2.13 -5.91 -15.85
C GLU A 134 2.27 -6.62 -17.21
N ILE A 135 2.20 -5.85 -18.31
CA ILE A 135 2.12 -6.40 -19.66
C ILE A 135 3.51 -6.39 -20.31
N GLU A 136 3.96 -7.58 -20.75
CA GLU A 136 5.05 -7.70 -21.73
C GLU A 136 4.47 -7.37 -23.11
N HIS A 137 4.78 -6.20 -23.64
CA HIS A 137 4.39 -5.86 -25.01
C HIS A 137 5.28 -6.62 -26.00
N SER A 138 4.72 -7.65 -26.61
CA SER A 138 5.40 -8.43 -27.67
C SER A 138 5.70 -7.64 -28.96
N TRP A 139 5.20 -6.42 -29.07
CA TRP A 139 5.35 -5.51 -30.21
C TRP A 139 6.38 -4.40 -29.99
N THR A 140 6.97 -4.30 -28.82
CA THR A 140 8.17 -3.49 -28.59
C THR A 140 9.35 -4.43 -28.38
N ASP A 141 10.32 -4.42 -29.29
CA ASP A 141 11.60 -5.13 -29.14
C ASP A 141 12.42 -4.61 -27.94
N ASP A 142 11.90 -3.62 -27.26
CA ASP A 142 12.54 -2.95 -26.12
C ASP A 142 12.23 -3.69 -24.82
N ARG A 143 13.10 -4.66 -24.47
CA ARG A 143 13.04 -5.38 -23.19
C ARG A 143 13.18 -4.50 -21.95
N GLY A 144 13.41 -3.18 -22.13
CA GLY A 144 13.51 -2.18 -21.07
C GLY A 144 12.17 -1.76 -20.44
N TYR A 145 11.03 -2.21 -20.96
CA TYR A 145 9.71 -1.80 -20.48
C TYR A 145 9.13 -2.67 -19.36
N LYS A 146 9.74 -3.80 -19.01
CA LYS A 146 9.29 -4.58 -17.86
C LYS A 146 9.76 -3.92 -16.58
N ARG A 147 8.85 -3.28 -15.88
CA ARG A 147 9.11 -2.68 -14.58
C ARG A 147 8.43 -3.50 -13.48
N ASP A 148 9.22 -4.10 -12.65
CA ASP A 148 8.82 -4.73 -11.40
C ASP A 148 9.17 -3.83 -10.20
N PHE A 149 9.02 -4.33 -8.98
CA PHE A 149 9.32 -3.59 -7.75
C PHE A 149 10.76 -3.06 -7.70
N PHE A 150 11.75 -3.76 -8.27
CA PHE A 150 13.16 -3.35 -8.25
C PHE A 150 13.56 -2.45 -9.43
N SER A 151 12.80 -2.50 -10.50
CA SER A 151 13.12 -1.79 -11.75
C SER A 151 12.28 -0.52 -11.96
N GLU A 152 11.41 -0.15 -11.00
CA GLU A 152 10.80 1.19 -10.98
C GLU A 152 11.89 2.26 -11.06
N ASP A 153 11.69 3.29 -11.88
CA ASP A 153 12.69 4.34 -12.12
C ASP A 153 12.69 5.44 -11.05
N ARG A 154 11.65 5.51 -10.26
CA ARG A 154 11.46 6.49 -9.19
C ARG A 154 10.47 5.99 -8.16
N ILE A 155 10.53 6.58 -6.98
CA ILE A 155 9.55 6.41 -5.90
C ILE A 155 8.88 7.76 -5.65
N VAL A 156 7.57 7.78 -5.58
CA VAL A 156 6.79 8.98 -5.22
C VAL A 156 6.06 8.72 -3.93
N ILE A 157 6.15 9.64 -2.98
CA ILE A 157 5.51 9.57 -1.67
C ILE A 157 4.73 10.86 -1.46
N GLY A 158 3.41 10.82 -1.59
CA GLY A 158 2.54 11.89 -1.12
C GLY A 158 2.26 11.66 0.36
N GLU A 159 2.87 12.44 1.23
CA GLU A 159 2.71 12.33 2.67
C GLU A 159 1.64 13.27 3.21
N TYR A 160 0.80 12.79 4.12
CA TYR A 160 -0.13 13.65 4.86
C TYR A 160 0.57 14.33 6.04
N ASP A 161 1.51 13.65 6.65
CA ASP A 161 2.37 14.15 7.71
C ASP A 161 3.82 13.68 7.49
N ARG A 162 4.78 14.48 7.96
CA ARG A 162 6.20 14.23 7.74
C ARG A 162 6.67 12.88 8.29
N LYS A 163 6.17 12.48 9.44
CA LYS A 163 6.56 11.23 10.10
C LYS A 163 6.19 10.01 9.25
N SER A 164 5.00 10.01 8.64
CA SER A 164 4.58 8.94 7.73
C SER A 164 5.44 8.88 6.47
N GLY A 165 5.78 10.03 5.91
CA GLY A 165 6.71 10.12 4.78
C GLY A 165 8.10 9.59 5.10
N ASP A 166 8.64 9.94 6.27
CA ASP A 166 9.96 9.45 6.73
C ASP A 166 9.98 7.93 6.85
N VAL A 167 8.91 7.31 7.36
CA VAL A 167 8.78 5.84 7.44
C VAL A 167 8.83 5.20 6.05
N LEU A 168 8.05 5.72 5.09
CA LEU A 168 8.07 5.18 3.73
C LEU A 168 9.41 5.40 3.04
N GLU A 169 9.98 6.59 3.16
CA GLU A 169 11.31 6.88 2.59
C GLU A 169 12.36 5.89 3.09
N GLU A 170 12.34 5.58 4.39
CA GLU A 170 13.28 4.62 4.99
C GLU A 170 13.10 3.20 4.41
N LEU A 171 11.87 2.77 4.15
CA LEU A 171 11.57 1.48 3.51
C LEU A 171 12.11 1.39 2.08
N PHE A 172 11.99 2.47 1.31
CA PHE A 172 12.37 2.50 -0.10
C PHE A 172 13.83 2.88 -0.35
N ARG A 173 14.51 3.51 0.62
CA ARG A 173 15.91 3.96 0.49
C ARG A 173 16.89 2.89 -0.01
N PRO A 174 16.80 1.61 0.42
CA PRO A 174 17.70 0.57 -0.07
C PRO A 174 17.60 0.26 -1.57
N LEU A 175 16.49 0.67 -2.22
CA LEU A 175 16.35 0.51 -3.68
C LEU A 175 17.26 1.45 -4.46
N ASN A 176 17.84 2.46 -3.82
CA ASN A 176 18.76 3.43 -4.43
C ASN A 176 18.17 4.11 -5.69
N LYS A 177 16.88 4.47 -5.61
CA LYS A 177 16.13 5.19 -6.65
C LYS A 177 15.87 6.63 -6.21
N PRO A 178 15.64 7.57 -7.15
CA PRO A 178 15.12 8.89 -6.82
C PRO A 178 13.82 8.79 -6.03
N ILE A 179 13.75 9.45 -4.88
CA ILE A 179 12.55 9.55 -4.04
C ILE A 179 12.06 10.99 -4.09
N PHE A 180 10.79 11.17 -4.45
CA PHE A 180 10.11 12.47 -4.49
C PHE A 180 9.01 12.49 -3.40
N ARG A 181 9.01 13.56 -2.62
CA ARG A 181 8.02 13.80 -1.55
C ARG A 181 7.27 15.09 -1.78
#